data_2c1ec6678021f8bebed958e623b4f921
#
_entry.id   2c1ec6678021f8bebed958e623b4f921
#
_cell.length_a   1.000
_cell.length_b   1.000
_cell.length_c   1.000
_cell.angle_alpha   90.00
_cell.angle_beta   90.00
_cell.angle_gamma   90.00
#
_symmetry.space_group_name_H-M   'P 1'
#
loop_
_entity.id
_entity.type
_entity.pdbx_description
1 polymer ?
#
loop_
_entity_poly.entity_id
_entity_poly.type
_entity_poly.pdbx_seq_one_letter_code
_entity_poly.pdbx_strand_id
1 'polypeptide(L)'
;MRRAILLFVSLTALGASAWAQKPSATPAKKTEKPAATPSASPNKSAAGDLTNPAAPVTTEIYSDQAFFDSTKNMGIFTGHVKVNDPRFNLQSDKLTVYVTKGENQGLERAVAEGNVGVVRDRPDPNGGPPQRAIGRGEKANYIAATGDVELTGMPRVSQGMNTHIATSPETTMLINQSGQLTTHGPSRTEIRQEPKDENEDAEGEDKKQTDEQKKKEKPKKPVTHHG
;
A
#
# COMPACT_ATOMS: atom_id res chain seq x y z
N MET A 1 1.84 -9.16 -64.92
CA MET A 1 1.84 -10.64 -65.22
C MET A 1 1.28 -11.26 -63.94
N ARG A 2 0.02 -11.55 -63.91
CA ARG A 2 -0.67 -12.83 -64.23
C ARG A 2 -0.31 -13.95 -63.26
N ARG A 3 -1.38 -14.33 -62.50
CA ARG A 3 -1.90 -15.68 -62.15
C ARG A 3 -1.40 -16.18 -60.77
N ALA A 4 -2.17 -16.90 -59.98
CA ALA A 4 -3.53 -17.47 -60.10
C ALA A 4 -4.03 -17.91 -58.71
N ILE A 5 -5.31 -17.93 -58.63
CA ILE A 5 -6.24 -18.50 -57.67
C ILE A 5 -6.02 -20.02 -57.51
N LEU A 6 -6.13 -20.56 -56.28
CA LEU A 6 -6.67 -21.89 -56.08
C LEU A 6 -7.44 -21.97 -54.76
N LEU A 7 -8.74 -22.06 -54.92
CA LEU A 7 -9.75 -22.51 -53.97
C LEU A 7 -9.57 -24.01 -53.73
N PHE A 8 -9.62 -24.46 -52.47
CA PHE A 8 -10.06 -25.82 -52.16
C PHE A 8 -11.13 -25.77 -51.06
N VAL A 9 -12.33 -26.07 -51.53
CA VAL A 9 -13.49 -26.44 -50.72
C VAL A 9 -13.47 -27.95 -50.60
N SER A 10 -13.60 -28.48 -49.41
CA SER A 10 -14.13 -29.82 -49.22
C SER A 10 -14.78 -29.93 -47.82
N LEU A 11 -15.93 -30.17 -47.88
CA LEU A 11 -17.14 -30.57 -47.22
C LEU A 11 -17.05 -32.01 -46.69
N THR A 12 -17.90 -32.31 -45.67
CA THR A 12 -18.33 -33.59 -45.08
C THR A 12 -17.60 -34.01 -43.80
N ALA A 13 -18.24 -34.57 -42.75
CA ALA A 13 -19.61 -35.06 -42.55
C ALA A 13 -19.90 -35.17 -41.04
N LEU A 14 -21.17 -35.26 -40.75
CA LEU A 14 -21.84 -35.57 -39.47
C LEU A 14 -21.30 -36.84 -38.78
N GLY A 15 -21.25 -36.80 -37.46
CA GLY A 15 -21.15 -37.94 -36.59
C GLY A 15 -21.78 -37.68 -35.24
N ALA A 16 -23.09 -37.83 -35.15
CA ALA A 16 -23.82 -37.87 -33.88
C ALA A 16 -23.64 -39.24 -33.22
N SER A 17 -23.24 -39.26 -31.97
CA SER A 17 -23.34 -40.45 -31.11
C SER A 17 -23.91 -40.02 -29.76
N ALA A 18 -25.20 -40.20 -29.65
CA ALA A 18 -25.93 -40.27 -28.41
C ALA A 18 -25.59 -41.53 -27.64
N TRP A 19 -25.19 -41.42 -26.40
CA TRP A 19 -25.25 -42.54 -25.48
C TRP A 19 -26.09 -42.16 -24.25
N ALA A 20 -27.11 -43.00 -24.11
CA ALA A 20 -28.21 -42.88 -23.21
C ALA A 20 -27.86 -43.08 -21.76
N GLN A 21 -28.70 -42.52 -20.93
CA GLN A 21 -28.87 -42.62 -19.49
C GLN A 21 -29.06 -44.04 -18.99
N LYS A 22 -28.66 -44.31 -17.75
CA LYS A 22 -29.50 -45.07 -16.83
C LYS A 22 -29.28 -44.66 -15.38
N PRO A 23 -30.33 -44.45 -14.60
CA PRO A 23 -30.28 -44.11 -13.19
C PRO A 23 -30.36 -45.36 -12.32
N SER A 24 -29.74 -45.38 -11.15
CA SER A 24 -30.19 -46.25 -10.07
C SER A 24 -29.67 -45.80 -8.69
N ALA A 25 -30.62 -45.58 -7.85
CA ALA A 25 -30.79 -45.94 -6.45
C ALA A 25 -29.99 -45.17 -5.38
N THR A 26 -30.68 -44.28 -4.72
CA THR A 26 -30.61 -44.05 -3.26
C THR A 26 -30.99 -45.35 -2.50
N PRO A 27 -30.32 -45.68 -1.37
CA PRO A 27 -30.83 -45.15 -0.12
C PRO A 27 -29.83 -45.02 1.03
N ALA A 28 -30.27 -44.37 2.05
CA ALA A 28 -30.01 -44.49 3.49
C ALA A 28 -29.32 -43.27 4.15
N LYS A 29 -30.18 -42.52 4.72
CA LYS A 29 -30.12 -41.70 5.91
C LYS A 29 -29.16 -42.22 6.97
N LYS A 30 -28.13 -41.44 7.32
CA LYS A 30 -27.48 -41.52 8.62
C LYS A 30 -27.30 -40.11 9.16
N THR A 31 -27.99 -39.93 10.25
CA THR A 31 -27.97 -38.71 11.08
C THR A 31 -26.65 -38.65 11.79
N GLU A 32 -25.83 -37.65 11.52
CA GLU A 32 -24.72 -37.24 12.40
C GLU A 32 -24.77 -35.74 12.68
N LYS A 33 -24.90 -35.48 13.94
CA LYS A 33 -24.62 -34.34 14.85
C LYS A 33 -23.95 -33.12 14.23
N PRO A 34 -24.48 -31.90 14.44
CA PRO A 34 -23.84 -30.68 14.00
C PRO A 34 -22.54 -30.45 14.77
N ALA A 35 -21.44 -30.53 14.05
CA ALA A 35 -20.12 -30.13 14.55
C ALA A 35 -20.02 -28.60 14.51
N ALA A 36 -19.52 -28.08 15.58
CA ALA A 36 -19.35 -26.69 15.90
C ALA A 36 -18.68 -25.90 14.76
N THR A 37 -19.30 -24.78 14.41
CA THR A 37 -18.71 -23.68 13.66
C THR A 37 -17.41 -23.25 14.33
N PRO A 38 -16.25 -23.22 13.66
CA PRO A 38 -15.11 -22.51 14.19
C PRO A 38 -15.43 -21.01 14.13
N SER A 39 -15.60 -20.41 15.28
CA SER A 39 -15.61 -18.98 15.51
C SER A 39 -14.34 -18.41 14.89
N ALA A 40 -14.47 -17.67 13.79
CA ALA A 40 -13.40 -16.88 13.26
C ALA A 40 -13.09 -15.78 14.28
N SER A 41 -12.07 -16.01 15.09
CA SER A 41 -11.42 -14.94 15.83
C SER A 41 -10.97 -13.88 14.83
N PRO A 42 -11.18 -12.59 15.09
CA PRO A 42 -10.62 -11.54 14.27
C PRO A 42 -9.10 -11.71 14.30
N ASN A 43 -8.56 -12.03 13.15
CA ASN A 43 -7.12 -12.14 12.93
C ASN A 43 -6.52 -10.77 13.30
N LYS A 44 -5.96 -10.70 14.49
CA LYS A 44 -5.11 -9.61 14.93
C LYS A 44 -3.98 -9.56 13.91
N SER A 45 -4.03 -8.58 13.01
CA SER A 45 -2.96 -8.30 12.06
C SER A 45 -1.66 -8.31 12.85
N ALA A 46 -0.86 -9.35 12.68
CA ALA A 46 0.50 -9.36 13.18
C ALA A 46 1.21 -8.24 12.42
N ALA A 47 1.31 -7.08 13.07
CA ALA A 47 2.30 -6.09 12.71
C ALA A 47 3.64 -6.82 12.86
N GLY A 48 4.16 -7.34 11.75
CA GLY A 48 5.47 -7.96 11.72
C GLY A 48 6.45 -6.96 12.27
N ASP A 49 7.31 -7.41 13.15
CA ASP A 49 8.39 -6.64 13.73
C ASP A 49 9.30 -6.13 12.59
N LEU A 50 9.02 -4.91 12.12
CA LEU A 50 9.80 -4.24 11.06
C LEU A 50 11.21 -3.85 11.54
N THR A 51 11.53 -4.09 12.81
CA THR A 51 12.84 -3.76 13.41
C THR A 51 13.86 -4.88 13.23
N ASN A 52 13.41 -6.09 12.82
CA ASN A 52 14.31 -7.22 12.57
C ASN A 52 14.49 -7.45 11.05
N PRO A 53 15.59 -6.98 10.43
CA PRO A 53 15.86 -7.16 9.00
C PRO A 53 16.04 -8.63 8.57
N ALA A 54 16.15 -9.57 9.51
CA ALA A 54 16.33 -11.00 9.25
C ALA A 54 15.02 -11.80 9.29
N ALA A 55 13.88 -11.19 9.65
CA ALA A 55 12.60 -11.89 9.66
C ALA A 55 12.09 -12.11 8.22
N PRO A 56 11.61 -13.32 7.86
CA PRO A 56 11.04 -13.57 6.54
C PRO A 56 9.77 -12.72 6.37
N VAL A 57 9.73 -11.95 5.29
CA VAL A 57 8.59 -11.10 4.92
C VAL A 57 7.76 -11.83 3.87
N THR A 58 6.46 -11.97 4.12
CA THR A 58 5.52 -12.53 3.16
C THR A 58 4.81 -11.40 2.42
N THR A 59 4.92 -11.42 1.09
CA THR A 59 4.16 -10.54 0.18
C THR A 59 3.06 -11.38 -0.46
N GLU A 60 1.81 -10.94 -0.34
CA GLU A 60 0.66 -11.58 -0.97
C GLU A 60 0.23 -10.80 -2.21
N ILE A 61 -0.01 -11.49 -3.33
CA ILE A 61 -0.46 -10.89 -4.58
C ILE A 61 -1.77 -11.55 -4.99
N TYR A 62 -2.81 -10.75 -5.15
CA TYR A 62 -4.12 -11.14 -5.65
C TYR A 62 -4.29 -10.60 -7.07
N SER A 63 -4.84 -11.38 -7.98
CA SER A 63 -5.10 -11.01 -9.38
C SER A 63 -6.12 -11.95 -10.00
N ASP A 64 -6.74 -11.54 -11.12
CA ASP A 64 -7.64 -12.41 -11.86
C ASP A 64 -6.87 -13.49 -12.64
N GLN A 65 -5.65 -13.19 -13.09
CA GLN A 65 -4.79 -14.10 -13.84
C GLN A 65 -3.34 -13.94 -13.41
N ALA A 66 -2.59 -15.05 -13.40
CA ALA A 66 -1.16 -15.08 -13.13
C ALA A 66 -0.44 -15.96 -14.16
N PHE A 67 0.70 -15.50 -14.64
CA PHE A 67 1.61 -16.22 -15.51
C PHE A 67 3.02 -16.16 -14.96
N PHE A 68 3.71 -17.31 -14.90
CA PHE A 68 5.08 -17.39 -14.43
C PHE A 68 6.00 -17.91 -15.55
N ASP A 69 7.08 -17.19 -15.80
CA ASP A 69 8.14 -17.59 -16.72
C ASP A 69 9.43 -17.84 -15.94
N SER A 70 9.71 -19.12 -15.67
CA SER A 70 10.92 -19.52 -14.94
C SER A 70 12.21 -19.26 -15.71
N THR A 71 12.15 -19.21 -17.06
CA THR A 71 13.31 -18.91 -17.89
C THR A 71 13.75 -17.46 -17.75
N LYS A 72 12.78 -16.56 -17.62
CA LYS A 72 13.00 -15.12 -17.42
C LYS A 72 13.00 -14.71 -15.96
N ASN A 73 12.71 -15.64 -15.03
CA ASN A 73 12.55 -15.37 -13.59
C ASN A 73 11.56 -14.22 -13.33
N MET A 74 10.39 -14.30 -13.96
CA MET A 74 9.38 -13.28 -13.81
C MET A 74 7.98 -13.86 -13.65
N GLY A 75 7.14 -13.13 -12.90
CA GLY A 75 5.70 -13.35 -12.80
C GLY A 75 4.95 -12.17 -13.36
N ILE A 76 3.86 -12.41 -14.10
CA ILE A 76 2.95 -11.40 -14.60
C ILE A 76 1.57 -11.69 -14.00
N PHE A 77 1.01 -10.69 -13.36
CA PHE A 77 -0.32 -10.70 -12.76
C PHE A 77 -1.18 -9.67 -13.48
N THR A 78 -2.40 -10.04 -13.84
CA THR A 78 -3.32 -9.16 -14.58
C THR A 78 -4.73 -9.23 -14.03
N GLY A 79 -5.42 -8.09 -14.09
CA GLY A 79 -6.78 -7.91 -13.61
C GLY A 79 -6.87 -7.70 -12.10
N HIS A 80 -7.36 -6.54 -11.68
CA HIS A 80 -7.63 -6.16 -10.28
C HIS A 80 -6.50 -6.51 -9.31
N VAL A 81 -5.25 -6.27 -9.75
CA VAL A 81 -4.09 -6.66 -8.96
C VAL A 81 -4.06 -5.89 -7.64
N LYS A 82 -3.87 -6.64 -6.54
CA LYS A 82 -3.64 -6.10 -5.19
C LYS A 82 -2.43 -6.80 -4.58
N VAL A 83 -1.53 -6.00 -4.03
CA VAL A 83 -0.35 -6.49 -3.29
C VAL A 83 -0.48 -6.05 -1.85
N ASN A 84 -0.39 -7.02 -0.94
CA ASN A 84 -0.28 -6.80 0.49
C ASN A 84 1.14 -7.16 0.92
N ASP A 85 1.91 -6.16 1.29
CA ASP A 85 3.26 -6.29 1.85
C ASP A 85 3.31 -5.52 3.17
N PRO A 86 4.01 -5.98 4.20
CA PRO A 86 4.11 -5.25 5.47
C PRO A 86 4.65 -3.82 5.34
N ARG A 87 5.38 -3.53 4.27
CA ARG A 87 6.00 -2.22 4.00
C ARG A 87 5.12 -1.29 3.17
N PHE A 88 4.20 -1.86 2.35
CA PHE A 88 3.31 -1.10 1.48
C PHE A 88 2.14 -1.94 0.97
N ASN A 89 1.08 -1.27 0.56
CA ASN A 89 0.00 -1.88 -0.23
C ASN A 89 0.01 -1.26 -1.62
N LEU A 90 -0.23 -2.07 -2.65
CA LEU A 90 -0.29 -1.61 -4.04
C LEU A 90 -1.53 -2.16 -4.72
N GLN A 91 -2.11 -1.36 -5.61
CA GLN A 91 -3.12 -1.79 -6.58
C GLN A 91 -2.72 -1.37 -7.99
N SER A 92 -3.08 -2.17 -8.99
CA SER A 92 -2.87 -1.87 -10.42
C SER A 92 -3.72 -2.78 -11.31
N ASP A 93 -3.76 -2.50 -12.61
CA ASP A 93 -4.39 -3.39 -13.59
C ASP A 93 -3.46 -4.55 -13.96
N LYS A 94 -2.16 -4.30 -13.95
CA LYS A 94 -1.12 -5.29 -14.25
C LYS A 94 0.10 -5.08 -13.36
N LEU A 95 0.70 -6.19 -12.92
CA LEU A 95 1.95 -6.20 -12.17
C LEU A 95 2.91 -7.20 -12.80
N THR A 96 4.13 -6.78 -13.08
CA THR A 96 5.23 -7.65 -13.49
C THR A 96 6.28 -7.66 -12.37
N VAL A 97 6.56 -8.85 -11.84
CA VAL A 97 7.54 -9.08 -10.77
C VAL A 97 8.74 -9.79 -11.34
N TYR A 98 9.93 -9.30 -11.04
CA TYR A 98 11.20 -9.90 -11.39
C TYR A 98 11.88 -10.42 -10.12
N VAL A 99 12.36 -11.66 -10.17
CA VAL A 99 13.05 -12.30 -9.06
C VAL A 99 14.50 -12.57 -9.40
N THR A 100 15.38 -12.47 -8.41
CA THR A 100 16.82 -12.77 -8.56
C THR A 100 17.01 -14.24 -8.88
N LYS A 101 18.08 -14.55 -9.62
CA LYS A 101 18.52 -15.92 -9.91
C LYS A 101 19.36 -16.47 -8.76
N GLY A 102 19.28 -17.78 -8.51
CA GLY A 102 20.13 -18.48 -7.55
C GLY A 102 19.37 -19.06 -6.35
N GLU A 103 20.12 -19.51 -5.34
CA GLU A 103 19.53 -20.14 -4.15
C GLU A 103 18.75 -19.19 -3.25
N ASN A 104 19.15 -17.93 -3.20
CA ASN A 104 18.45 -16.87 -2.47
C ASN A 104 17.54 -16.10 -3.40
N GLN A 105 16.46 -16.73 -3.86
CA GLN A 105 15.46 -16.07 -4.69
C GLN A 105 14.75 -14.98 -3.88
N GLY A 106 14.85 -13.74 -4.35
CA GLY A 106 14.20 -12.58 -3.74
C GLY A 106 13.60 -11.66 -4.81
N LEU A 107 12.78 -10.76 -4.40
CA LEU A 107 12.27 -9.71 -5.27
C LEU A 107 13.44 -8.83 -5.72
N GLU A 108 13.61 -8.66 -7.01
CA GLU A 108 14.57 -7.73 -7.62
C GLU A 108 13.89 -6.40 -7.93
N ARG A 109 12.79 -6.47 -8.66
CA ARG A 109 12.04 -5.32 -9.16
C ARG A 109 10.59 -5.70 -9.39
N ALA A 110 9.69 -4.73 -9.23
CA ALA A 110 8.29 -4.87 -9.63
C ALA A 110 7.84 -3.66 -10.44
N VAL A 111 7.09 -3.90 -11.51
CA VAL A 111 6.53 -2.87 -12.37
C VAL A 111 5.00 -3.01 -12.38
N ALA A 112 4.32 -2.01 -11.86
CA ALA A 112 2.87 -1.90 -11.87
C ALA A 112 2.43 -0.94 -12.97
N GLU A 113 1.39 -1.30 -13.71
CA GLU A 113 0.87 -0.56 -14.86
C GLU A 113 -0.67 -0.49 -14.79
N GLY A 114 -1.21 0.66 -15.12
CA GLY A 114 -2.66 0.95 -15.13
C GLY A 114 -3.24 1.17 -13.73
N ASN A 115 -3.90 2.31 -13.53
CA ASN A 115 -4.61 2.67 -12.28
C ASN A 115 -3.80 2.43 -11.00
N VAL A 116 -2.50 2.76 -11.05
CA VAL A 116 -1.60 2.47 -9.95
C VAL A 116 -1.93 3.30 -8.72
N GLY A 117 -2.09 2.63 -7.60
CA GLY A 117 -2.19 3.21 -6.27
C GLY A 117 -1.24 2.51 -5.31
N VAL A 118 -0.42 3.28 -4.60
CA VAL A 118 0.51 2.80 -3.57
C VAL A 118 0.20 3.48 -2.26
N VAL A 119 0.09 2.71 -1.19
CA VAL A 119 -0.07 3.22 0.17
C VAL A 119 1.07 2.70 1.01
N ARG A 120 1.75 3.60 1.70
CA ARG A 120 2.84 3.27 2.61
C ARG A 120 2.61 3.98 3.95
N ASP A 121 2.62 3.20 5.01
CA ASP A 121 2.58 3.71 6.38
C ASP A 121 3.99 3.63 6.98
N ARG A 122 4.48 4.74 7.48
CA ARG A 122 5.78 4.83 8.15
C ARG A 122 5.56 5.15 9.62
N PRO A 123 6.10 4.34 10.55
CA PRO A 123 6.08 4.67 11.97
C PRO A 123 6.72 6.04 12.22
N ASP A 124 6.12 6.81 13.11
CA ASP A 124 6.73 8.06 13.58
C ASP A 124 7.88 7.71 14.54
N PRO A 125 9.11 8.20 14.30
CA PRO A 125 10.25 7.95 15.18
C PRO A 125 10.06 8.47 16.62
N ASN A 126 9.14 9.41 16.82
CA ASN A 126 8.82 9.99 18.15
C ASN A 126 7.63 9.27 18.83
N GLY A 127 7.14 8.14 18.27
CA GLY A 127 6.01 7.40 18.82
C GLY A 127 4.64 8.01 18.55
N GLY A 128 4.55 8.99 17.67
CA GLY A 128 3.31 9.56 17.17
C GLY A 128 2.57 8.61 16.20
N PRO A 129 1.41 9.03 15.68
CA PRO A 129 0.67 8.24 14.70
C PRO A 129 1.51 8.04 13.43
N PRO A 130 1.41 6.85 12.77
CA PRO A 130 2.16 6.57 11.57
C PRO A 130 1.86 7.61 10.47
N GLN A 131 2.89 8.06 9.79
CA GLN A 131 2.74 8.95 8.64
C GLN A 131 2.40 8.13 7.40
N ARG A 132 1.23 8.42 6.82
CA ARG A 132 0.75 7.77 5.61
C ARG A 132 1.14 8.56 4.37
N ALA A 133 1.77 7.87 3.40
CA ALA A 133 1.99 8.36 2.06
C ALA A 133 1.09 7.59 1.08
N ILE A 134 0.41 8.31 0.20
CA ILE A 134 -0.44 7.75 -0.85
C ILE A 134 0.07 8.25 -2.19
N GLY A 135 0.57 7.35 -3.02
CA GLY A 135 1.00 7.61 -4.38
C GLY A 135 -0.03 7.11 -5.39
N ARG A 136 -0.25 7.86 -6.47
CA ARG A 136 -1.07 7.46 -7.62
C ARG A 136 -0.34 7.83 -8.90
N GLY A 137 -0.56 7.03 -9.96
CA GLY A 137 0.00 7.26 -11.28
C GLY A 137 -0.48 6.21 -12.27
N GLU A 138 0.00 6.29 -13.49
CA GLU A 138 -0.27 5.25 -14.50
C GLU A 138 0.70 4.08 -14.39
N LYS A 139 1.92 4.36 -13.88
CA LYS A 139 2.96 3.34 -13.72
C LYS A 139 3.74 3.57 -12.44
N ALA A 140 4.11 2.47 -11.78
CA ALA A 140 5.07 2.46 -10.69
C ALA A 140 6.18 1.45 -10.95
N ASN A 141 7.41 1.82 -10.63
CA ASN A 141 8.57 0.95 -10.65
C ASN A 141 9.15 0.87 -9.24
N TYR A 142 9.15 -0.32 -8.66
CA TYR A 142 9.72 -0.60 -7.35
C TYR A 142 11.05 -1.33 -7.50
N ILE A 143 12.09 -0.85 -6.83
CA ILE A 143 13.43 -1.43 -6.80
C ILE A 143 13.67 -1.99 -5.40
N ALA A 144 13.76 -3.30 -5.27
CA ALA A 144 13.84 -3.94 -3.96
C ALA A 144 15.14 -3.63 -3.20
N ALA A 145 16.25 -3.48 -3.92
CA ALA A 145 17.57 -3.20 -3.34
C ALA A 145 17.60 -1.85 -2.57
N THR A 146 16.91 -0.83 -3.07
CA THR A 146 16.87 0.51 -2.46
C THR A 146 15.53 0.77 -1.76
N GLY A 147 14.49 -0.03 -2.08
CA GLY A 147 13.12 0.18 -1.62
C GLY A 147 12.45 1.42 -2.19
N ASP A 148 12.99 1.95 -3.26
CA ASP A 148 12.47 3.12 -3.94
C ASP A 148 11.24 2.76 -4.78
N VAL A 149 10.27 3.68 -4.81
CA VAL A 149 9.11 3.64 -5.70
C VAL A 149 9.13 4.86 -6.59
N GLU A 150 9.27 4.66 -7.88
CA GLU A 150 9.14 5.70 -8.90
C GLU A 150 7.75 5.66 -9.51
N LEU A 151 7.06 6.80 -9.51
CA LEU A 151 5.73 6.98 -10.09
C LEU A 151 5.82 7.84 -11.35
N THR A 152 5.16 7.41 -12.42
CA THR A 152 5.08 8.12 -13.71
C THR A 152 3.66 8.14 -14.26
N GLY A 153 3.41 8.94 -15.31
CA GLY A 153 2.09 9.11 -15.89
C GLY A 153 1.19 9.98 -15.01
N MET A 154 1.45 11.28 -14.97
CA MET A 154 0.71 12.26 -14.15
C MET A 154 0.66 11.88 -12.66
N PRO A 155 1.81 11.61 -12.02
CA PRO A 155 1.82 11.15 -10.65
C PRO A 155 1.26 12.20 -9.67
N ARG A 156 0.65 11.68 -8.61
CA ARG A 156 0.20 12.48 -7.46
C ARG A 156 0.60 11.75 -6.18
N VAL A 157 1.20 12.48 -5.25
CA VAL A 157 1.62 11.94 -3.96
C VAL A 157 1.08 12.82 -2.84
N SER A 158 0.37 12.21 -1.88
CA SER A 158 -0.09 12.86 -0.66
C SER A 158 0.66 12.30 0.53
N GLN A 159 1.22 13.20 1.36
CA GLN A 159 1.92 12.88 2.61
C GLN A 159 1.43 13.81 3.71
N GLY A 160 0.77 13.24 4.73
CA GLY A 160 0.10 14.05 5.73
C GLY A 160 -0.90 15.01 5.08
N MET A 161 -0.74 16.30 5.35
CA MET A 161 -1.59 17.37 4.79
C MET A 161 -1.08 17.92 3.46
N ASN A 162 0.09 17.48 2.99
CA ASN A 162 0.68 17.98 1.75
C ASN A 162 0.31 17.08 0.57
N THR A 163 0.09 17.68 -0.59
CA THR A 163 -0.15 16.96 -1.83
C THR A 163 0.71 17.53 -2.96
N HIS A 164 1.46 16.64 -3.61
CA HIS A 164 2.30 16.95 -4.78
C HIS A 164 1.62 16.39 -6.01
N ILE A 165 1.45 17.21 -7.04
CA ILE A 165 0.68 16.89 -8.25
C ILE A 165 1.54 17.20 -9.46
N ALA A 166 1.79 16.23 -10.31
CA ALA A 166 2.42 16.46 -11.61
C ALA A 166 1.52 17.32 -12.49
N THR A 167 2.12 18.27 -13.21
CA THR A 167 1.44 19.12 -14.18
C THR A 167 1.86 18.82 -15.63
N SER A 168 2.76 17.85 -15.81
CA SER A 168 3.19 17.35 -17.11
C SER A 168 3.26 15.80 -17.05
N PRO A 169 2.94 15.09 -18.15
CA PRO A 169 3.08 13.63 -18.22
C PRO A 169 4.52 13.15 -18.11
N GLU A 170 5.51 14.00 -18.39
CA GLU A 170 6.94 13.70 -18.25
C GLU A 170 7.43 13.80 -16.80
N THR A 171 6.60 14.33 -15.90
CA THR A 171 6.98 14.43 -14.48
C THR A 171 7.06 13.05 -13.86
N THR A 172 8.14 12.82 -13.11
CA THR A 172 8.33 11.62 -12.29
C THR A 172 8.39 11.99 -10.82
N MET A 173 7.92 11.10 -9.96
CA MET A 173 7.97 11.25 -8.50
C MET A 173 8.59 10.01 -7.88
N LEU A 174 9.68 10.18 -7.15
CA LEU A 174 10.42 9.14 -6.46
C LEU A 174 10.17 9.22 -4.96
N ILE A 175 9.68 8.13 -4.38
CA ILE A 175 9.51 7.98 -2.93
C ILE A 175 10.53 6.94 -2.46
N ASN A 176 11.47 7.35 -1.61
CA ASN A 176 12.47 6.44 -1.07
C ASN A 176 11.98 5.74 0.23
N GLN A 177 12.79 4.81 0.76
CA GLN A 177 12.47 4.09 2.00
C GLN A 177 12.27 5.02 3.20
N SER A 178 13.01 6.11 3.28
CA SER A 178 12.89 7.08 4.37
C SER A 178 11.65 7.98 4.26
N GLY A 179 10.85 7.81 3.17
CA GLY A 179 9.65 8.59 2.91
C GLY A 179 9.93 9.98 2.34
N GLN A 180 11.15 10.24 1.87
CA GLN A 180 11.44 11.45 1.12
C GLN A 180 10.82 11.34 -0.28
N LEU A 181 10.20 12.43 -0.72
CA LEU A 181 9.67 12.59 -2.05
C LEU A 181 10.58 13.51 -2.87
N THR A 182 11.05 13.01 -4.00
CA THR A 182 11.75 13.81 -5.01
C THR A 182 10.90 13.89 -6.26
N THR A 183 10.69 15.10 -6.78
CA THR A 183 9.94 15.33 -8.02
C THR A 183 10.88 15.84 -9.09
N HIS A 184 10.84 15.22 -10.25
CA HIS A 184 11.55 15.64 -11.46
C HIS A 184 10.51 16.06 -12.50
N GLY A 185 10.54 17.32 -12.93
CA GLY A 185 9.60 17.90 -13.89
C GLY A 185 8.59 18.86 -13.26
N PRO A 186 7.73 19.46 -14.10
CA PRO A 186 6.74 20.45 -13.66
C PRO A 186 5.72 19.85 -12.69
N SER A 187 5.55 20.50 -11.54
CA SER A 187 4.63 20.03 -10.50
C SER A 187 4.02 21.19 -9.72
N ARG A 188 2.91 20.91 -9.05
CA ARG A 188 2.23 21.79 -8.11
C ARG A 188 2.19 21.10 -6.74
N THR A 189 2.51 21.86 -5.69
CA THR A 189 2.38 21.38 -4.30
C THR A 189 1.30 22.17 -3.60
N GLU A 190 0.37 21.46 -2.97
CA GLU A 190 -0.65 22.00 -2.09
C GLU A 190 -0.23 21.71 -0.64
N ILE A 191 -0.13 22.73 0.18
CA ILE A 191 0.17 22.64 1.61
C ILE A 191 -1.08 23.09 2.36
N ARG A 192 -1.65 22.20 3.17
CA ARG A 192 -2.74 22.54 4.08
C ARG A 192 -2.18 22.82 5.45
N GLN A 193 -2.70 23.84 6.10
CA GLN A 193 -2.40 24.18 7.49
C GLN A 193 -3.70 24.06 8.28
N GLU A 194 -3.62 23.46 9.46
CA GLU A 194 -4.74 23.53 10.40
C GLU A 194 -4.82 24.95 10.95
N PRO A 195 -6.03 25.50 11.15
CA PRO A 195 -6.19 26.75 11.87
C PRO A 195 -5.56 26.59 13.26
N LYS A 196 -4.74 27.57 13.65
CA LYS A 196 -4.23 27.62 15.02
C LYS A 196 -5.42 27.95 15.92
N ASP A 197 -5.77 27.04 16.83
CA ASP A 197 -6.81 27.33 17.82
C ASP A 197 -6.34 28.50 18.68
N GLU A 198 -6.96 29.68 18.51
CA GLU A 198 -6.64 30.92 19.23
C GLU A 198 -6.89 30.80 20.78
N ASN A 199 -7.41 29.66 21.24
CA ASN A 199 -7.67 29.43 22.65
C ASN A 199 -6.46 28.93 23.46
N GLU A 200 -5.38 28.46 22.82
CA GLU A 200 -4.18 28.01 23.56
C GLU A 200 -3.35 29.19 24.09
N ASP A 201 -3.42 30.35 23.46
CA ASP A 201 -2.69 31.55 23.92
C ASP A 201 -3.40 32.26 25.09
N ALA A 202 -4.71 32.01 25.32
CA ALA A 202 -5.47 32.62 26.44
C ALA A 202 -5.21 31.95 27.80
N GLU A 203 -4.86 30.66 27.85
CA GLU A 203 -4.49 29.99 29.12
C GLU A 203 -3.06 30.28 29.60
N GLY A 204 -2.20 30.79 28.71
CA GLY A 204 -0.80 31.12 29.05
C GLY A 204 -0.64 32.46 29.75
N GLU A 205 -1.53 33.43 29.54
CA GLU A 205 -1.43 34.76 30.14
C GLU A 205 -2.05 34.81 31.54
N ASP A 206 -3.12 34.07 31.81
CA ASP A 206 -3.74 34.04 33.16
C ASP A 206 -2.85 33.36 34.22
N LYS A 207 -2.02 32.40 33.82
CA LYS A 207 -1.06 31.75 34.77
C LYS A 207 0.12 32.64 35.14
N LYS A 208 0.50 33.60 34.26
CA LYS A 208 1.62 34.52 34.57
C LYS A 208 1.20 35.67 35.49
N GLN A 209 -0.05 36.13 35.42
CA GLN A 209 -0.54 37.18 36.31
C GLN A 209 -0.78 36.70 37.75
N THR A 210 -1.16 35.42 37.93
CA THR A 210 -1.41 34.87 39.29
C THR A 210 -0.13 34.64 40.09
N ASP A 211 1.00 34.35 39.44
CA ASP A 211 2.29 34.13 40.12
C ASP A 211 3.00 35.47 40.49
N GLU A 212 2.79 36.55 39.72
CA GLU A 212 3.36 37.85 40.08
C GLU A 212 2.64 38.54 41.24
N GLN A 213 1.31 38.35 41.37
CA GLN A 213 0.58 38.90 42.54
C GLN A 213 0.90 38.17 43.84
N LYS A 214 1.21 36.86 43.81
CA LYS A 214 1.57 36.09 45.01
C LYS A 214 2.97 36.40 45.56
N LYS A 215 3.82 37.06 44.77
CA LYS A 215 5.19 37.44 45.18
C LYS A 215 5.26 38.81 45.85
N LYS A 216 4.20 39.65 45.77
CA LYS A 216 4.16 40.98 46.38
C LYS A 216 3.53 41.02 47.81
N GLU A 217 2.95 39.94 48.27
CA GLU A 217 2.24 39.87 49.54
C GLU A 217 2.95 38.93 50.57
N LYS A 218 4.23 39.22 50.88
CA LYS A 218 4.88 38.65 52.07
C LYS A 218 4.85 39.69 53.19
N PRO A 219 4.20 39.41 54.33
CA PRO A 219 4.13 40.34 55.43
C PRO A 219 5.52 40.54 56.10
N LYS A 220 5.91 41.81 56.31
CA LYS A 220 7.09 42.20 57.08
C LYS A 220 6.92 41.74 58.51
N LYS A 221 7.87 40.98 59.03
CA LYS A 221 7.96 40.64 60.43
C LYS A 221 8.25 41.90 61.31
N PRO A 222 7.61 42.08 62.46
CA PRO A 222 7.91 43.20 63.35
C PRO A 222 9.26 43.00 64.01
N VAL A 223 10.04 44.08 64.03
CA VAL A 223 11.32 44.18 64.77
C VAL A 223 11.00 44.46 66.21
N THR A 224 11.30 43.53 67.11
CA THR A 224 11.29 43.73 68.56
C THR A 224 12.62 44.37 69.00
N HIS A 225 12.55 45.63 69.38
CA HIS A 225 13.60 46.28 70.19
C HIS A 225 13.49 45.76 71.61
N HIS A 226 14.59 45.19 72.13
CA HIS A 226 14.85 45.07 73.58
C HIS A 226 16.01 46.04 73.87
N GLY A 227 15.69 46.97 74.81
CA GLY A 227 16.62 47.82 75.49
C GLY A 227 17.43 47.08 76.56
#